data_99372266b298c4cc73559e04f7a286de
#
_entry.id   99372266b298c4cc73559e04f7a286de
#
_cell.length_a   1.000
_cell.length_b   1.000
_cell.length_c   1.000
_cell.angle_alpha   90.00
_cell.angle_beta   90.00
_cell.angle_gamma   90.00
#
_symmetry.space_group_name_H-M   'P 1'
#
loop_
_entity.id
_entity.type
_entity.pdbx_description
1 polymer ?
#
loop_
_entity_poly.entity_id
_entity_poly.type
_entity_poly.pdbx_seq_one_letter_code
_entity_poly.pdbx_strand_id
1 'polypeptide(L)'
;MPKLLPDQSFYPSPTMAMQAPPETLAYVALLNPDPSANDALAVLDVDPASPGYGAQIARVDMPRAGDELHHFGWNACSSCLCPNSPHPHMQRRFLVVPGMRSSRIHILDTAPDPRQPRLVKVIEAGEIIRKTGYSRPHTVHCGPDGIYVNALGNADGNGPGGIFVLDPETFEIKGA
;
A
#
# COMPACT_ATOMS: atom_id res chain seq x y z
N MET A 1 -12.97 9.89 27.17
CA MET A 1 -12.64 9.37 25.81
C MET A 1 -11.68 8.21 26.00
N PRO A 2 -11.82 7.09 25.27
CA PRO A 2 -10.81 6.05 25.32
C PRO A 2 -9.47 6.63 24.88
N LYS A 3 -8.40 6.25 25.58
CA LYS A 3 -7.04 6.69 25.23
C LYS A 3 -6.67 5.98 23.93
N LEU A 4 -6.54 6.73 22.85
CA LEU A 4 -6.05 6.19 21.57
C LEU A 4 -4.59 5.79 21.75
N LEU A 5 -4.28 4.55 21.44
CA LEU A 5 -2.92 4.02 21.49
C LEU A 5 -2.41 3.90 20.06
N PRO A 6 -1.21 4.43 19.77
CA PRO A 6 -0.56 4.19 18.47
C PRO A 6 -0.34 2.70 18.23
N ASP A 7 -0.30 2.31 16.97
CA ASP A 7 0.09 0.97 16.57
C ASP A 7 1.51 0.65 17.07
N GLN A 8 1.71 -0.54 17.64
CA GLN A 8 2.99 -0.93 18.23
C GLN A 8 4.12 -1.05 17.21
N SER A 9 3.79 -1.18 15.92
CA SER A 9 4.76 -1.21 14.82
C SER A 9 5.20 0.19 14.36
N PHE A 10 4.67 1.26 14.96
CA PHE A 10 5.07 2.64 14.67
C PHE A 10 6.17 3.07 15.63
N TYR A 11 7.35 3.32 15.10
CA TYR A 11 8.53 3.70 15.87
C TYR A 11 8.80 5.20 15.72
N PRO A 12 8.89 5.96 16.84
CA PRO A 12 9.12 7.40 16.78
C PRO A 12 10.56 7.78 16.37
N SER A 13 11.48 6.80 16.32
CA SER A 13 12.84 7.04 15.85
C SER A 13 13.46 5.81 15.18
N PRO A 14 14.47 5.98 14.30
CA PRO A 14 15.20 4.88 13.71
C PRO A 14 15.86 3.95 14.75
N THR A 15 16.37 4.52 15.85
CA THR A 15 16.97 3.74 16.95
C THR A 15 15.97 2.79 17.58
N MET A 16 14.74 3.24 17.79
CA MET A 16 13.68 2.37 18.33
C MET A 16 13.28 1.29 17.33
N ALA A 17 13.23 1.62 16.04
CA ALA A 17 12.97 0.62 15.00
C ALA A 17 14.06 -0.46 14.95
N MET A 18 15.34 -0.10 15.13
CA MET A 18 16.45 -1.04 15.18
C MET A 18 16.40 -1.96 16.40
N GLN A 19 15.76 -1.55 17.49
CA GLN A 19 15.58 -2.33 18.71
C GLN A 19 14.33 -3.22 18.70
N ALA A 20 13.46 -3.03 17.70
CA ALA A 20 12.24 -3.83 17.57
C ALA A 20 12.56 -5.28 17.16
N PRO A 21 11.68 -6.23 17.48
CA PRO A 21 11.78 -7.58 16.95
C PRO A 21 11.88 -7.57 15.41
N PRO A 22 12.71 -8.44 14.82
CA PRO A 22 12.77 -8.56 13.35
C PRO A 22 11.39 -8.89 12.77
N GLU A 23 11.10 -8.33 11.60
CA GLU A 23 9.94 -8.73 10.81
C GLU A 23 10.16 -10.16 10.29
N THR A 24 9.11 -10.97 10.30
CA THR A 24 9.18 -12.38 9.87
C THR A 24 8.54 -12.60 8.49
N LEU A 25 7.90 -11.59 7.94
CA LEU A 25 7.25 -11.62 6.63
C LEU A 25 7.74 -10.47 5.76
N ALA A 26 7.87 -10.73 4.46
CA ALA A 26 8.05 -9.70 3.45
C ALA A 26 6.96 -9.81 2.39
N TYR A 27 6.43 -8.67 1.97
CA TYR A 27 5.51 -8.57 0.83
C TYR A 27 6.29 -8.10 -0.39
N VAL A 28 6.06 -8.74 -1.54
CA VAL A 28 6.78 -8.46 -2.78
C VAL A 28 5.81 -8.34 -3.94
N ALA A 29 5.90 -7.23 -4.67
CA ALA A 29 5.16 -7.09 -5.92
C ALA A 29 5.76 -8.01 -7.00
N LEU A 30 4.92 -8.78 -7.65
CA LEU A 30 5.28 -9.66 -8.75
C LEU A 30 4.71 -9.08 -10.04
N LEU A 31 5.55 -8.38 -10.78
CA LEU A 31 5.23 -7.91 -12.12
C LEU A 31 5.27 -9.07 -13.11
N ASN A 32 4.20 -9.25 -13.88
CA ASN A 32 4.23 -10.18 -15.00
C ASN A 32 4.70 -9.43 -16.26
N PRO A 33 5.78 -9.89 -16.92
CA PRO A 33 6.25 -9.26 -18.15
C PRO A 33 5.26 -9.37 -19.31
N ASP A 34 4.38 -10.39 -19.29
CA ASP A 34 3.27 -10.48 -20.24
C ASP A 34 2.08 -9.63 -19.74
N PRO A 35 1.74 -8.52 -20.42
CA PRO A 35 0.64 -7.66 -20.00
C PRO A 35 -0.75 -8.30 -20.12
N SER A 36 -0.87 -9.46 -20.75
CA SER A 36 -2.12 -10.24 -20.80
C SER A 36 -2.32 -11.14 -19.59
N ALA A 37 -1.30 -11.28 -18.75
CA ALA A 37 -1.35 -12.06 -17.53
C ALA A 37 -1.48 -11.17 -16.29
N ASN A 38 -1.95 -11.75 -15.18
CA ASN A 38 -2.16 -11.01 -13.95
C ASN A 38 -0.84 -10.86 -13.18
N ASP A 39 -0.62 -9.66 -12.66
CA ASP A 39 0.36 -9.41 -11.62
C ASP A 39 -0.11 -9.98 -10.27
N ALA A 40 0.78 -10.04 -9.30
CA ALA A 40 0.44 -10.55 -7.98
C ALA A 40 1.22 -9.86 -6.87
N LEU A 41 0.78 -10.08 -5.62
CA LEU A 41 1.56 -9.83 -4.42
C LEU A 41 1.97 -11.18 -3.83
N ALA A 42 3.28 -11.38 -3.61
CA ALA A 42 3.80 -12.54 -2.87
C ALA A 42 3.98 -12.20 -1.39
N VAL A 43 3.87 -13.22 -0.55
CA VAL A 43 4.30 -13.19 0.85
C VAL A 43 5.45 -14.18 0.99
N LEU A 44 6.57 -13.69 1.50
CA LEU A 44 7.76 -14.48 1.76
C LEU A 44 7.95 -14.67 3.26
N ASP A 45 8.38 -15.86 3.65
CA ASP A 45 8.88 -16.13 4.99
C ASP A 45 10.32 -15.59 5.09
N VAL A 46 10.52 -14.59 5.94
CA VAL A 46 11.85 -13.99 6.16
C VAL A 46 12.31 -14.14 7.61
N ASP A 47 11.68 -15.04 8.37
CA ASP A 47 12.15 -15.42 9.70
C ASP A 47 13.40 -16.30 9.58
N PRO A 48 14.60 -15.84 10.00
CA PRO A 48 15.82 -16.60 9.88
C PRO A 48 15.83 -17.89 10.73
N ALA A 49 14.91 -18.01 11.69
CA ALA A 49 14.74 -19.22 12.48
C ALA A 49 13.75 -20.23 11.87
N SER A 50 13.02 -19.82 10.84
CA SER A 50 12.04 -20.67 10.16
C SER A 50 12.72 -21.67 9.22
N PRO A 51 12.29 -22.94 9.19
CA PRO A 51 12.75 -23.89 8.18
C PRO A 51 12.33 -23.52 6.75
N GLY A 52 11.34 -22.60 6.63
CA GLY A 52 10.84 -22.05 5.38
C GLY A 52 11.47 -20.72 4.97
N TYR A 53 12.55 -20.30 5.61
CA TYR A 53 13.21 -19.02 5.30
C TYR A 53 13.48 -18.85 3.79
N GLY A 54 13.06 -17.73 3.24
CA GLY A 54 13.16 -17.40 1.82
C GLY A 54 12.07 -18.01 0.92
N ALA A 55 11.20 -18.86 1.46
CA ALA A 55 10.12 -19.44 0.67
C ALA A 55 8.96 -18.47 0.45
N GLN A 56 8.35 -18.54 -0.72
CA GLN A 56 7.06 -17.92 -0.97
C GLN A 56 5.97 -18.76 -0.30
N ILE A 57 5.28 -18.19 0.69
CA ILE A 57 4.27 -18.89 1.49
C ILE A 57 2.84 -18.56 1.06
N ALA A 58 2.64 -17.45 0.36
CA ALA A 58 1.36 -17.09 -0.25
C ALA A 58 1.55 -16.25 -1.51
N ARG A 59 0.50 -16.20 -2.31
CA ARG A 59 0.39 -15.37 -3.50
C ARG A 59 -1.05 -14.87 -3.62
N VAL A 60 -1.21 -13.58 -3.90
CA VAL A 60 -2.50 -12.95 -4.18
C VAL A 60 -2.44 -12.38 -5.60
N ASP A 61 -3.11 -13.04 -6.54
CA ASP A 61 -3.19 -12.54 -7.91
C ASP A 61 -4.12 -11.33 -7.98
N MET A 62 -3.72 -10.31 -8.74
CA MET A 62 -4.60 -9.20 -9.04
C MET A 62 -5.77 -9.68 -9.90
N PRO A 63 -6.96 -9.07 -9.77
CA PRO A 63 -8.18 -9.61 -10.37
C PRO A 63 -8.21 -9.51 -11.90
N ARG A 64 -7.34 -8.69 -12.47
CA ARG A 64 -7.25 -8.45 -13.93
C ARG A 64 -5.81 -8.25 -14.35
N ALA A 65 -5.54 -8.58 -15.62
CA ALA A 65 -4.23 -8.42 -16.23
C ALA A 65 -3.84 -6.95 -16.49
N GLY A 66 -2.57 -6.74 -16.77
CA GLY A 66 -2.01 -5.50 -17.27
C GLY A 66 -1.81 -4.40 -16.24
N ASP A 67 -1.65 -4.73 -14.97
CA ASP A 67 -1.48 -3.73 -13.90
C ASP A 67 -0.10 -3.08 -13.89
N GLU A 68 0.98 -3.82 -14.04
CA GLU A 68 2.34 -3.34 -13.86
C GLU A 68 2.60 -2.82 -12.44
N LEU A 69 2.65 -3.75 -11.47
CA LEU A 69 2.91 -3.44 -10.08
C LEU A 69 4.39 -3.15 -9.85
N HIS A 70 4.72 -1.99 -9.30
CA HIS A 70 6.10 -1.61 -8.99
C HIS A 70 6.30 -1.31 -7.50
N HIS A 71 5.56 -0.36 -7.00
CA HIS A 71 5.67 0.14 -5.63
C HIS A 71 4.35 -0.03 -4.91
N PHE A 72 4.41 -0.18 -3.62
CA PHE A 72 3.24 -0.15 -2.76
C PHE A 72 3.64 0.37 -1.38
N GLY A 73 2.65 0.72 -0.57
CA GLY A 73 2.89 1.23 0.77
C GLY A 73 1.76 0.84 1.71
N TRP A 74 2.00 1.08 2.99
CA TRP A 74 1.00 0.90 4.02
C TRP A 74 0.03 2.08 4.07
N ASN A 75 -1.20 1.82 4.51
CA ASN A 75 -2.19 2.86 4.78
C ASN A 75 -1.79 3.79 5.94
N ALA A 76 -0.93 3.33 6.83
CA ALA A 76 -0.49 4.05 7.99
C ALA A 76 0.96 3.71 8.35
N CYS A 77 1.66 4.61 9.00
CA CYS A 77 3.04 4.47 9.43
C CYS A 77 3.34 5.37 10.64
N SER A 78 4.60 5.49 11.02
CA SER A 78 5.03 6.36 12.13
C SER A 78 4.63 7.83 12.00
N SER A 79 4.23 8.30 10.81
CA SER A 79 3.65 9.64 10.63
C SER A 79 2.38 9.87 11.47
N CYS A 80 1.65 8.78 11.80
CA CYS A 80 0.50 8.84 12.70
C CYS A 80 0.87 9.19 14.14
N LEU A 81 2.16 9.12 14.52
CA LEU A 81 2.67 9.57 15.82
C LEU A 81 2.86 11.09 15.89
N CYS A 82 2.72 11.81 14.78
CA CYS A 82 2.77 13.26 14.78
C CYS A 82 1.69 13.83 15.74
N PRO A 83 2.05 14.78 16.63
CA PRO A 83 1.09 15.33 17.59
C PRO A 83 -0.17 15.94 16.97
N ASN A 84 -0.07 16.36 15.71
CA ASN A 84 -1.17 16.97 14.96
C ASN A 84 -1.84 15.99 14.00
N SER A 85 -1.50 14.70 14.03
CA SER A 85 -2.14 13.71 13.18
C SER A 85 -3.61 13.54 13.53
N PRO A 86 -4.54 13.64 12.59
CA PRO A 86 -5.96 13.39 12.83
C PRO A 86 -6.27 11.90 13.03
N HIS A 87 -5.31 11.01 12.76
CA HIS A 87 -5.49 9.55 12.77
C HIS A 87 -4.52 8.81 13.70
N PRO A 88 -4.39 9.21 15.00
CA PRO A 88 -3.41 8.61 15.91
C PRO A 88 -3.73 7.15 16.27
N HIS A 89 -4.92 6.66 15.93
CA HIS A 89 -5.42 5.30 16.22
C HIS A 89 -5.26 4.35 15.03
N MET A 90 -4.72 4.83 13.91
CA MET A 90 -4.57 4.01 12.70
C MET A 90 -3.66 2.81 12.93
N GLN A 91 -4.06 1.70 12.34
CA GLN A 91 -3.27 0.46 12.30
C GLN A 91 -2.56 0.33 10.96
N ARG A 92 -1.35 -0.19 10.96
CA ARG A 92 -0.62 -0.65 9.78
C ARG A 92 -1.26 -1.97 9.32
N ARG A 93 -2.32 -1.86 8.55
CA ARG A 93 -3.18 -2.98 8.21
C ARG A 93 -3.32 -3.22 6.71
N PHE A 94 -3.46 -2.16 5.94
CA PHE A 94 -3.77 -2.28 4.53
C PHE A 94 -2.56 -1.94 3.66
N LEU A 95 -2.31 -2.80 2.67
CA LEU A 95 -1.38 -2.50 1.60
C LEU A 95 -2.13 -1.81 0.47
N VAL A 96 -1.60 -0.67 0.04
CA VAL A 96 -2.11 0.13 -1.08
C VAL A 96 -1.17 -0.12 -2.26
N VAL A 97 -1.65 -0.84 -3.26
CA VAL A 97 -0.83 -1.41 -4.34
C VAL A 97 -1.29 -0.84 -5.68
N PRO A 98 -0.60 0.18 -6.21
CA PRO A 98 -0.92 0.76 -7.50
C PRO A 98 -0.44 -0.12 -8.65
N GLY A 99 -1.28 -0.19 -9.70
CA GLY A 99 -0.94 -0.71 -11.01
C GLY A 99 -0.68 0.44 -11.97
N MET A 100 0.58 0.67 -12.31
CA MET A 100 0.99 1.84 -13.08
C MET A 100 0.38 1.87 -14.47
N ARG A 101 0.41 0.75 -15.20
CA ARG A 101 -0.13 0.67 -16.56
C ARG A 101 -1.64 0.75 -16.59
N SER A 102 -2.31 0.06 -15.68
CA SER A 102 -3.77 0.02 -15.61
C SER A 102 -4.40 1.26 -14.99
N SER A 103 -3.61 2.04 -14.25
CA SER A 103 -4.09 3.15 -13.40
C SER A 103 -5.08 2.73 -12.31
N ARG A 104 -5.14 1.46 -11.94
CA ARG A 104 -5.92 0.95 -10.80
C ARG A 104 -5.10 1.01 -9.51
N ILE A 105 -5.77 1.02 -8.37
CA ILE A 105 -5.14 0.82 -7.07
C ILE A 105 -5.86 -0.33 -6.35
N HIS A 106 -5.10 -1.30 -5.89
CA HIS A 106 -5.60 -2.46 -5.17
C HIS A 106 -5.35 -2.29 -3.67
N ILE A 107 -6.34 -2.57 -2.85
CA ILE A 107 -6.23 -2.52 -1.39
C ILE A 107 -6.30 -3.95 -0.86
N LEU A 108 -5.25 -4.35 -0.15
CA LEU A 108 -5.18 -5.67 0.45
C LEU A 108 -5.17 -5.55 1.97
N ASP A 109 -6.04 -6.31 2.63
CA ASP A 109 -6.13 -6.39 4.10
C ASP A 109 -5.21 -7.51 4.62
N THR A 110 -4.30 -7.17 5.52
CA THR A 110 -3.36 -8.10 6.14
C THR A 110 -3.77 -8.51 7.56
N ALA A 111 -4.75 -7.85 8.19
CA ALA A 111 -5.06 -8.06 9.60
C ALA A 111 -5.70 -9.42 9.93
N PRO A 112 -6.55 -10.02 9.07
CA PRO A 112 -7.11 -11.32 9.38
C PRO A 112 -6.06 -12.43 9.45
N ASP A 113 -5.10 -12.41 8.52
CA ASP A 113 -3.92 -13.27 8.47
C ASP A 113 -2.83 -12.58 7.64
N PRO A 114 -1.75 -12.10 8.25
CA PRO A 114 -0.67 -11.44 7.51
C PRO A 114 0.08 -12.38 6.55
N ARG A 115 -0.05 -13.71 6.74
CA ARG A 115 0.49 -14.70 5.82
C ARG A 115 -0.39 -14.94 4.59
N GLN A 116 -1.67 -14.48 4.63
CA GLN A 116 -2.64 -14.62 3.54
C GLN A 116 -3.46 -13.33 3.38
N PRO A 117 -2.87 -12.21 2.93
CA PRO A 117 -3.60 -10.97 2.72
C PRO A 117 -4.74 -11.17 1.71
N ARG A 118 -5.78 -10.36 1.84
CA ARG A 118 -6.97 -10.46 0.99
C ARG A 118 -7.22 -9.16 0.25
N LEU A 119 -7.48 -9.24 -1.04
CA LEU A 119 -7.96 -8.10 -1.80
C LEU A 119 -9.37 -7.70 -1.31
N VAL A 120 -9.52 -6.46 -0.86
CA VAL A 120 -10.78 -5.94 -0.30
C VAL A 120 -11.40 -4.81 -1.11
N LYS A 121 -10.59 -4.10 -1.90
CA LYS A 121 -11.09 -3.00 -2.75
C LYS A 121 -10.19 -2.81 -3.97
N VAL A 122 -10.78 -2.39 -5.07
CA VAL A 122 -10.07 -1.85 -6.23
C VAL A 122 -10.62 -0.44 -6.50
N ILE A 123 -9.72 0.54 -6.55
CA ILE A 123 -10.04 1.88 -7.03
C ILE A 123 -9.77 1.88 -8.53
N GLU A 124 -10.81 2.11 -9.31
CA GLU A 124 -10.75 2.01 -10.76
C GLU A 124 -10.09 3.24 -11.40
N ALA A 125 -9.41 3.03 -12.51
CA ALA A 125 -8.74 4.09 -13.28
C ALA A 125 -9.68 5.26 -13.58
N GLY A 126 -10.91 4.96 -14.03
CA GLY A 126 -11.91 5.99 -14.33
C GLY A 126 -12.31 6.83 -13.12
N GLU A 127 -12.28 6.28 -11.92
CA GLU A 127 -12.52 7.04 -10.69
C GLU A 127 -11.35 7.97 -10.40
N ILE A 128 -10.12 7.47 -10.49
CA ILE A 128 -8.90 8.26 -10.26
C ILE A 128 -8.86 9.43 -11.24
N ILE A 129 -8.97 9.16 -12.53
CA ILE A 129 -8.92 10.17 -13.58
C ILE A 129 -10.00 11.24 -13.36
N ARG A 130 -11.24 10.82 -13.10
CA ARG A 130 -12.35 11.76 -12.92
C ARG A 130 -12.19 12.66 -11.71
N LYS A 131 -11.64 12.15 -10.61
CA LYS A 131 -11.53 12.90 -9.34
C LYS A 131 -10.25 13.73 -9.23
N THR A 132 -9.17 13.33 -9.94
CA THR A 132 -7.87 13.95 -9.78
C THR A 132 -7.32 14.58 -11.06
N GLY A 133 -7.78 14.15 -12.22
CA GLY A 133 -7.16 14.49 -13.50
C GLY A 133 -5.86 13.74 -13.76
N TYR A 134 -5.52 12.74 -12.94
CA TYR A 134 -4.26 11.99 -13.05
C TYR A 134 -4.49 10.53 -13.38
N SER A 135 -3.43 9.89 -13.86
CA SER A 135 -3.33 8.46 -14.18
C SER A 135 -1.95 7.93 -13.81
N ARG A 136 -1.74 6.63 -13.98
CA ARG A 136 -0.45 5.98 -13.75
C ARG A 136 0.06 6.18 -12.32
N PRO A 137 -0.75 5.81 -11.26
CA PRO A 137 -0.30 5.86 -9.88
C PRO A 137 0.92 4.95 -9.70
N HIS A 138 1.92 5.41 -8.94
CA HIS A 138 3.19 4.70 -8.85
C HIS A 138 3.65 4.52 -7.42
N THR A 139 4.05 5.59 -6.73
CA THR A 139 4.57 5.51 -5.37
C THR A 139 3.50 5.89 -4.36
N VAL A 140 3.46 5.16 -3.24
CA VAL A 140 2.52 5.35 -2.15
C VAL A 140 3.28 5.66 -0.87
N HIS A 141 2.84 6.65 -0.14
CA HIS A 141 3.38 6.96 1.18
C HIS A 141 2.27 7.45 2.12
N CYS A 142 2.19 6.86 3.31
CA CYS A 142 1.31 7.38 4.35
C CYS A 142 1.89 8.69 4.94
N GLY A 143 1.00 9.60 5.24
CA GLY A 143 1.31 10.86 5.90
C GLY A 143 0.30 11.16 7.02
N PRO A 144 0.47 12.25 7.76
CA PRO A 144 -0.42 12.58 8.86
C PRO A 144 -1.87 12.84 8.41
N ASP A 145 -2.07 13.31 7.18
CA ASP A 145 -3.38 13.70 6.66
C ASP A 145 -4.05 12.64 5.78
N GLY A 146 -3.32 11.57 5.43
CA GLY A 146 -3.82 10.52 4.55
C GLY A 146 -2.72 9.76 3.83
N ILE A 147 -3.09 9.05 2.78
CA ILE A 147 -2.18 8.28 1.94
C ILE A 147 -1.90 9.09 0.68
N TYR A 148 -0.65 9.51 0.52
CA TYR A 148 -0.18 10.24 -0.65
C TYR A 148 0.20 9.26 -1.76
N VAL A 149 -0.36 9.47 -2.94
CA VAL A 149 -0.08 8.68 -4.14
C VAL A 149 0.45 9.61 -5.21
N ASN A 150 1.68 9.37 -5.67
CA ASN A 150 2.14 10.08 -6.83
C ASN A 150 1.63 9.40 -8.11
N ALA A 151 1.30 10.20 -9.10
CA ALA A 151 0.85 9.77 -10.41
C ALA A 151 1.83 10.28 -11.47
N LEU A 152 2.22 9.41 -12.39
CA LEU A 152 3.19 9.75 -13.45
C LEU A 152 2.51 10.38 -14.67
N GLY A 153 1.19 10.24 -14.80
CA GLY A 153 0.43 10.73 -15.94
C GLY A 153 -0.72 11.68 -15.56
N ASN A 154 -1.04 12.58 -16.47
CA ASN A 154 -2.28 13.32 -16.50
C ASN A 154 -3.46 12.41 -16.94
N ALA A 155 -4.65 12.96 -17.13
CA ALA A 155 -5.83 12.20 -17.54
C ALA A 155 -5.67 11.40 -18.84
N ASP A 156 -4.79 11.85 -19.75
CA ASP A 156 -4.53 11.21 -21.04
C ASP A 156 -3.35 10.21 -20.99
N GLY A 157 -2.77 10.00 -19.81
CA GLY A 157 -1.61 9.11 -19.63
C GLY A 157 -0.27 9.74 -19.96
N ASN A 158 -0.24 11.04 -20.33
CA ASN A 158 0.96 11.82 -20.62
C ASN A 158 1.45 12.58 -19.38
N GLY A 159 2.65 13.18 -19.46
CA GLY A 159 3.09 14.10 -18.42
C GLY A 159 2.53 15.53 -18.60
N PRO A 160 2.58 16.36 -17.55
CA PRO A 160 2.96 16.01 -16.19
C PRO A 160 1.87 15.27 -15.43
N GLY A 161 2.28 14.43 -14.47
CA GLY A 161 1.42 13.88 -13.44
C GLY A 161 1.36 14.81 -12.22
N GLY A 162 1.01 14.22 -11.07
CA GLY A 162 0.89 14.97 -9.82
C GLY A 162 0.81 14.07 -8.59
N ILE A 163 0.23 14.59 -7.53
CA ILE A 163 0.00 13.86 -6.29
C ILE A 163 -1.48 13.99 -5.92
N PHE A 164 -2.07 12.90 -5.46
CA PHE A 164 -3.39 12.93 -4.86
C PHE A 164 -3.40 12.19 -3.52
N VAL A 165 -4.42 12.42 -2.72
CA VAL A 165 -4.52 11.91 -1.36
C VAL A 165 -5.73 11.00 -1.23
N LEU A 166 -5.50 9.81 -0.64
CA LEU A 166 -6.57 8.90 -0.23
C LEU A 166 -6.84 9.04 1.27
N ASP A 167 -8.06 8.83 1.66
CA ASP A 167 -8.42 8.63 3.05
C ASP A 167 -7.82 7.31 3.57
N PRO A 168 -7.19 7.28 4.74
CA PRO A 168 -6.45 6.11 5.21
C PRO A 168 -7.34 4.96 5.73
N GLU A 169 -8.65 5.20 5.91
CA GLU A 169 -9.61 4.21 6.39
C GLU A 169 -10.56 3.74 5.27
N THR A 170 -11.10 4.69 4.51
CA THR A 170 -12.11 4.41 3.48
C THR A 170 -11.51 4.23 2.10
N PHE A 171 -10.27 4.72 1.90
CA PHE A 171 -9.56 4.78 0.61
C PHE A 171 -10.30 5.63 -0.42
N GLU A 172 -11.12 6.55 0.02
CA GLU A 172 -11.72 7.54 -0.85
C GLU A 172 -10.70 8.59 -1.26
N ILE A 173 -10.77 9.05 -2.52
CA ILE A 173 -9.92 10.12 -3.01
C ILE A 173 -10.41 11.44 -2.40
N LYS A 174 -9.54 12.08 -1.61
CA LYS A 174 -9.83 13.34 -0.91
C LYS A 174 -9.57 14.56 -1.78
N GLY A 175 -8.63 14.46 -2.72
CA GLY A 175 -8.24 15.55 -3.60
C GLY A 175 -6.86 15.34 -4.24
N ALA A 176 -6.47 16.30 -5.10
CA ALA A 176 -5.21 16.33 -5.83
C ALA A 176 -4.64 17.75 -5.81
#